data_c9a804f7bdd65884aed760a3fa315261
#
_entry.id   c9a804f7bdd65884aed760a3fa315261
#
_cell.length_a   1.000
_cell.length_b   1.000
_cell.length_c   1.000
_cell.angle_alpha   90.00
_cell.angle_beta   90.00
_cell.angle_gamma   90.00
#
_symmetry.space_group_name_H-M   'P 1'
#
loop_
_entity.id
_entity.type
_entity.pdbx_description
1 polymer ?
#
loop_
_entity_poly.entity_id
_entity_poly.type
_entity_poly.pdbx_seq_one_letter_code
_entity_poly.pdbx_strand_id
1 'polypeptide(L)'
;MDQSIFFWFLLATALGALIGTEREMPWSGTKPGGASGFWGIRSYALLALLGAVTTWMDVTFWTDIWKLAWFILSALFILAWYIYSSFTQNRMGVTSEYAAIVTYLIGILVMHGFAVIAVILSVIVLILLSAKEYLARLRARFSREELGNAIKFAVISVVVLPLLPDVKYSILDMANWLFDGSLLWKHALLNLKFFNPYSVWFFVVIMAGVEYIGYILSKVMWDRGWIIASGAVGWMISSTATTAAMTAKSNLHSNNRHAYAAATLIASCIMFIRVVAISAFYNPLLLSSLLLPALVMFLTLSWSAYYYAHLAKKERILKTKEAESYESPFRLIPALQFALIIVVVKFIAWVWKIYADVIPPEIFNYAFGLISGLADVDAITQTMASESLTGNPTLVIAASTILIAVMSNNVVKASIAGRFWERGFSRAVLTGFGISIISGLLVILSINFLY
;
A
#
# COMPACT_ATOMS: atom_id res chain seq x y z
N MET A 1 24.11 14.21 47.12
CA MET A 1 23.46 14.42 45.80
C MET A 1 23.27 13.03 45.20
N ASP A 2 21.99 12.61 45.03
CA ASP A 2 21.69 11.26 44.59
C ASP A 2 22.28 11.00 43.18
N GLN A 3 23.04 9.92 43.05
CA GLN A 3 23.61 9.51 41.74
C GLN A 3 22.55 9.41 40.66
N SER A 4 21.30 9.19 41.05
CA SER A 4 20.14 9.15 40.13
C SER A 4 19.86 10.49 39.46
N ILE A 5 19.98 11.64 40.17
CA ILE A 5 19.68 12.98 39.62
C ILE A 5 20.70 13.34 38.51
N PHE A 6 21.98 13.02 38.73
CA PHE A 6 23.02 13.25 37.75
C PHE A 6 22.79 12.45 36.46
N PHE A 7 22.30 11.22 36.61
CA PHE A 7 21.91 10.39 35.46
C PHE A 7 20.80 11.04 34.62
N TRP A 8 19.79 11.64 35.26
CA TRP A 8 18.71 12.30 34.54
C TRP A 8 19.15 13.56 33.79
N PHE A 9 20.04 14.34 34.36
CA PHE A 9 20.65 15.47 33.67
C PHE A 9 21.48 15.02 32.47
N LEU A 10 22.26 13.97 32.63
CA LEU A 10 23.04 13.40 31.53
C LEU A 10 22.16 12.89 30.41
N LEU A 11 21.09 12.15 30.75
CA LEU A 11 20.11 11.64 29.78
C LEU A 11 19.43 12.78 29.03
N ALA A 12 18.92 13.80 29.72
CA ALA A 12 18.30 14.95 29.09
C ALA A 12 19.27 15.64 28.11
N THR A 13 20.50 15.87 28.54
CA THR A 13 21.55 16.48 27.71
C THR A 13 21.86 15.63 26.47
N ALA A 14 21.96 14.31 26.65
CA ALA A 14 22.23 13.38 25.54
C ALA A 14 21.09 13.37 24.52
N LEU A 15 19.83 13.37 24.96
CA LEU A 15 18.67 13.43 24.07
C LEU A 15 18.60 14.76 23.28
N GLY A 16 18.90 15.87 23.93
CA GLY A 16 19.03 17.16 23.26
C GLY A 16 20.18 17.18 22.25
N ALA A 17 21.35 16.65 22.63
CA ALA A 17 22.48 16.51 21.72
C ALA A 17 22.12 15.65 20.50
N LEU A 18 21.42 14.54 20.71
CA LEU A 18 20.94 13.64 19.64
C LEU A 18 20.09 14.40 18.61
N ILE A 19 19.14 15.23 19.06
CA ILE A 19 18.34 16.06 18.16
C ILE A 19 19.21 17.06 17.41
N GLY A 20 20.19 17.64 18.08
CA GLY A 20 21.10 18.63 17.50
C GLY A 20 22.08 18.06 16.47
N THR A 21 22.39 16.75 16.50
CA THR A 21 23.34 16.12 15.55
C THR A 21 22.87 16.24 14.11
N GLU A 22 21.56 16.16 13.87
CA GLU A 22 20.98 16.29 12.54
C GLU A 22 21.28 17.67 11.92
N ARG A 23 21.36 18.72 12.75
CA ARG A 23 21.60 20.09 12.27
C ARG A 23 23.07 20.39 11.92
N GLU A 24 23.99 19.63 12.45
CA GLU A 24 25.42 19.79 12.17
C GLU A 24 25.93 18.83 11.09
N MET A 25 25.14 17.82 10.68
CA MET A 25 25.51 16.93 9.59
C MET A 25 25.54 17.68 8.26
N PRO A 26 26.70 17.72 7.54
CA PRO A 26 26.78 18.30 6.21
C PRO A 26 26.06 17.38 5.22
N TRP A 27 24.87 17.74 4.81
CA TRP A 27 24.15 17.05 3.74
C TRP A 27 24.78 17.44 2.38
N SER A 28 24.93 16.44 1.51
CA SER A 28 25.59 16.56 0.21
C SER A 28 25.11 17.78 -0.59
N GLY A 29 25.96 18.76 -0.76
CA GLY A 29 25.74 19.94 -1.61
C GLY A 29 25.80 21.32 -0.92
N THR A 30 25.81 21.38 0.41
CA THR A 30 26.05 22.63 1.14
C THR A 30 27.50 22.71 1.62
N LYS A 31 28.12 23.89 1.43
CA LYS A 31 29.47 24.13 1.91
C LYS A 31 29.55 23.88 3.43
N PRO A 32 30.60 23.22 3.94
CA PRO A 32 30.84 23.10 5.38
C PRO A 32 30.79 24.51 6.01
N GLY A 33 29.91 24.74 6.97
CA GLY A 33 29.78 26.03 7.65
C GLY A 33 28.63 26.93 7.21
N GLY A 34 27.82 26.55 6.20
CA GLY A 34 26.77 27.42 5.63
C GLY A 34 25.37 27.30 6.20
N ALA A 35 25.07 26.39 7.11
CA ALA A 35 23.70 26.09 7.52
C ALA A 35 23.37 26.23 9.01
N SER A 36 24.35 26.32 9.91
CA SER A 36 24.10 26.28 11.36
C SER A 36 24.46 27.58 12.07
N GLY A 37 23.69 28.62 11.82
CA GLY A 37 23.98 29.87 12.52
C GLY A 37 23.80 29.81 14.05
N PHE A 38 22.83 29.11 14.57
CA PHE A 38 22.53 29.09 16.02
C PHE A 38 22.10 27.71 16.54
N TRP A 39 21.40 26.93 15.76
CA TRP A 39 20.83 25.66 16.14
C TRP A 39 21.77 24.49 15.83
N GLY A 40 22.61 24.09 16.78
CA GLY A 40 23.51 22.94 16.68
C GLY A 40 23.40 22.01 17.89
N ILE A 41 24.25 20.99 17.98
CA ILE A 41 24.29 20.00 19.06
C ILE A 41 24.29 20.70 20.43
N ARG A 42 25.10 21.74 20.58
CA ARG A 42 25.27 22.47 21.86
C ARG A 42 23.98 23.17 22.28
N SER A 43 23.31 23.84 21.35
CA SER A 43 22.08 24.61 21.65
C SER A 43 20.94 23.70 22.10
N TYR A 44 20.71 22.57 21.40
CA TYR A 44 19.68 21.61 21.78
C TYR A 44 20.02 20.87 23.08
N ALA A 45 21.30 20.49 23.29
CA ALA A 45 21.75 19.90 24.54
C ALA A 45 21.52 20.83 25.74
N LEU A 46 21.85 22.11 25.59
CA LEU A 46 21.63 23.13 26.64
C LEU A 46 20.14 23.37 26.91
N LEU A 47 19.28 23.38 25.88
CA LEU A 47 17.84 23.54 26.07
C LEU A 47 17.21 22.36 26.82
N ALA A 48 17.62 21.12 26.50
CA ALA A 48 17.15 19.94 27.23
C ALA A 48 17.65 19.95 28.69
N LEU A 49 18.92 20.30 28.89
CA LEU A 49 19.49 20.44 30.22
C LEU A 49 18.76 21.54 31.02
N LEU A 50 18.46 22.67 30.42
CA LEU A 50 17.74 23.77 31.05
C LEU A 50 16.34 23.31 31.49
N GLY A 51 15.62 22.58 30.63
CA GLY A 51 14.32 21.97 30.97
C GLY A 51 14.41 21.02 32.17
N ALA A 52 15.45 20.20 32.22
CA ALA A 52 15.69 19.30 33.34
C ALA A 52 16.06 20.04 34.64
N VAL A 53 16.96 21.02 34.57
CA VAL A 53 17.40 21.83 35.72
C VAL A 53 16.25 22.61 36.32
N THR A 54 15.44 23.29 35.49
CA THR A 54 14.31 24.09 35.99
C THR A 54 13.24 23.20 36.62
N THR A 55 13.02 22.00 36.09
CA THR A 55 12.10 21.03 36.70
C THR A 55 12.67 20.52 38.04
N TRP A 56 13.94 20.24 38.12
CA TRP A 56 14.59 19.86 39.39
C TRP A 56 14.48 20.96 40.45
N MET A 57 14.65 22.23 40.07
CA MET A 57 14.48 23.36 40.94
C MET A 57 13.02 23.45 41.46
N ASP A 58 12.03 23.33 40.60
CA ASP A 58 10.64 23.36 40.97
C ASP A 58 10.27 22.22 41.97
N VAL A 59 10.74 21.01 41.69
CA VAL A 59 10.55 19.88 42.63
C VAL A 59 11.25 20.11 43.99
N THR A 60 12.45 20.70 43.96
CA THR A 60 13.24 20.93 45.18
C THR A 60 12.67 22.06 46.04
N PHE A 61 12.18 23.13 45.41
CA PHE A 61 11.66 24.31 46.11
C PHE A 61 10.12 24.34 46.22
N TRP A 62 9.44 23.26 45.81
CA TRP A 62 7.97 23.13 45.84
C TRP A 62 7.24 24.27 45.13
N THR A 63 7.75 24.65 43.97
CA THR A 63 7.20 25.73 43.15
C THR A 63 7.00 25.21 41.73
N ASP A 64 6.15 25.89 40.93
CA ASP A 64 6.04 25.65 39.50
C ASP A 64 6.51 26.87 38.65
N ILE A 65 7.18 27.80 39.33
CA ILE A 65 7.51 29.10 38.76
C ILE A 65 8.72 29.02 37.87
N TRP A 66 9.76 28.23 38.22
CA TRP A 66 11.02 28.20 37.51
C TRP A 66 10.88 27.60 36.11
N LYS A 67 10.23 26.44 35.96
CA LYS A 67 10.03 25.83 34.67
C LYS A 67 9.17 26.71 33.75
N LEU A 68 8.13 27.38 34.27
CA LEU A 68 7.29 28.28 33.48
C LEU A 68 8.04 29.57 33.09
N ALA A 69 8.77 30.18 34.00
CA ALA A 69 9.54 31.40 33.73
C ALA A 69 10.62 31.17 32.69
N TRP A 70 11.39 30.10 32.83
CA TRP A 70 12.45 29.73 31.87
C TRP A 70 11.89 29.24 30.53
N PHE A 71 10.73 28.59 30.53
CA PHE A 71 10.02 28.25 29.30
C PHE A 71 9.65 29.50 28.51
N ILE A 72 9.01 30.46 29.18
CA ILE A 72 8.62 31.75 28.54
C ILE A 72 9.86 32.48 28.05
N LEU A 73 10.91 32.57 28.84
CA LEU A 73 12.15 33.25 28.47
C LEU A 73 12.80 32.58 27.26
N SER A 74 12.86 31.24 27.23
CA SER A 74 13.39 30.47 26.11
C SER A 74 12.54 30.65 24.85
N ALA A 75 11.21 30.63 24.99
CA ALA A 75 10.26 30.87 23.88
C ALA A 75 10.42 32.28 23.30
N LEU A 76 10.55 33.29 24.14
CA LEU A 76 10.80 34.68 23.71
C LEU A 76 12.14 34.82 22.98
N PHE A 77 13.19 34.15 23.49
CA PHE A 77 14.50 34.15 22.84
C PHE A 77 14.44 33.46 21.46
N ILE A 78 13.76 32.30 21.38
CA ILE A 78 13.53 31.59 20.11
C ILE A 78 12.75 32.47 19.12
N LEU A 79 11.72 33.16 19.58
CA LEU A 79 10.92 34.07 18.78
C LEU A 79 11.77 35.26 18.28
N ALA A 80 12.55 35.90 19.15
CA ALA A 80 13.46 36.99 18.79
C ALA A 80 14.48 36.54 17.73
N TRP A 81 15.05 35.35 17.91
CA TRP A 81 15.96 34.74 16.93
C TRP A 81 15.26 34.47 15.59
N TYR A 82 14.03 33.93 15.61
CA TYR A 82 13.25 33.69 14.39
C TYR A 82 12.98 34.99 13.63
N ILE A 83 12.57 36.04 14.33
CA ILE A 83 12.37 37.37 13.73
C ILE A 83 13.66 37.88 13.10
N TYR A 84 14.77 37.88 13.83
CA TYR A 84 16.06 38.31 13.33
C TYR A 84 16.51 37.49 12.10
N SER A 85 16.42 36.18 12.16
CA SER A 85 16.81 35.26 11.07
C SER A 85 15.91 35.42 9.83
N SER A 86 14.61 35.66 10.03
CA SER A 86 13.66 35.90 8.94
C SER A 86 13.99 37.16 8.17
N PHE A 87 14.33 38.26 8.87
CA PHE A 87 14.67 39.54 8.24
C PHE A 87 16.07 39.57 7.61
N THR A 88 17.06 38.91 8.22
CA THR A 88 18.47 38.99 7.76
C THR A 88 18.86 37.89 6.78
N GLN A 89 18.28 36.71 6.90
CA GLN A 89 18.70 35.53 6.10
C GLN A 89 17.63 35.04 5.12
N ASN A 90 16.48 35.72 5.05
CA ASN A 90 15.33 35.36 4.20
C ASN A 90 14.90 33.88 4.37
N ARG A 91 15.02 33.33 5.58
CA ARG A 91 14.68 31.95 5.92
C ARG A 91 13.30 31.89 6.60
N MET A 92 12.32 31.32 5.91
CA MET A 92 10.93 31.22 6.40
C MET A 92 10.57 29.86 7.03
N GLY A 93 11.51 29.13 7.58
CA GLY A 93 11.23 27.82 8.18
C GLY A 93 11.16 27.89 9.69
N VAL A 94 10.07 27.43 10.31
CA VAL A 94 9.86 27.39 11.79
C VAL A 94 10.15 26.04 12.44
N THR A 95 10.60 25.05 11.66
CA THR A 95 10.76 23.67 12.18
C THR A 95 11.87 23.52 13.22
N SER A 96 12.94 24.33 13.11
CA SER A 96 14.04 24.32 14.09
C SER A 96 13.59 24.93 15.42
N GLU A 97 12.80 25.97 15.37
CA GLU A 97 12.25 26.67 16.53
C GLU A 97 11.29 25.78 17.30
N TYR A 98 10.37 25.10 16.60
CA TYR A 98 9.50 24.10 17.24
C TYR A 98 10.29 22.92 17.83
N ALA A 99 11.31 22.42 17.12
CA ALA A 99 12.17 21.37 17.65
C ALA A 99 12.89 21.82 18.93
N ALA A 100 13.34 23.09 19.02
CA ALA A 100 13.95 23.66 20.20
C ALA A 100 12.99 23.69 21.39
N ILE A 101 11.72 24.11 21.17
CA ILE A 101 10.67 24.09 22.19
C ILE A 101 10.42 22.65 22.68
N VAL A 102 10.27 21.71 21.77
CA VAL A 102 10.04 20.29 22.12
C VAL A 102 11.27 19.73 22.87
N THR A 103 12.48 20.14 22.53
CA THR A 103 13.70 19.70 23.23
C THR A 103 13.72 20.17 24.69
N TYR A 104 13.26 21.38 24.96
CA TYR A 104 13.09 21.87 26.34
C TYR A 104 12.07 21.01 27.11
N LEU A 105 10.93 20.69 26.49
CA LEU A 105 9.90 19.83 27.08
C LEU A 105 10.39 18.39 27.31
N ILE A 106 11.29 17.87 26.45
CA ILE A 106 11.94 16.56 26.65
C ILE A 106 12.76 16.58 27.95
N GLY A 107 13.48 17.65 28.22
CA GLY A 107 14.21 17.81 29.47
C GLY A 107 13.30 17.76 30.71
N ILE A 108 12.13 18.40 30.65
CA ILE A 108 11.11 18.34 31.69
C ILE A 108 10.61 16.89 31.89
N LEU A 109 10.27 16.18 30.80
CA LEU A 109 9.77 14.81 30.85
C LEU A 109 10.78 13.85 31.49
N VAL A 110 12.06 13.97 31.13
CA VAL A 110 13.14 13.17 31.72
C VAL A 110 13.18 13.34 33.22
N MET A 111 13.07 14.58 33.71
CA MET A 111 13.19 14.87 35.14
C MET A 111 11.96 14.43 35.95
N HIS A 112 10.79 14.37 35.32
CA HIS A 112 9.58 13.79 35.91
C HIS A 112 9.55 12.24 35.85
N GLY A 113 10.61 11.57 35.40
CA GLY A 113 10.70 10.10 35.33
C GLY A 113 10.06 9.48 34.07
N PHE A 114 9.55 10.27 33.12
CA PHE A 114 8.98 9.79 31.85
C PHE A 114 10.04 9.56 30.76
N ALA A 115 11.16 8.89 31.13
CA ALA A 115 12.31 8.71 30.26
C ALA A 115 11.97 8.01 28.92
N VAL A 116 11.11 6.98 28.95
CA VAL A 116 10.71 6.25 27.75
C VAL A 116 9.99 7.17 26.75
N ILE A 117 9.06 8.00 27.26
CA ILE A 117 8.34 8.97 26.43
C ILE A 117 9.29 10.02 25.87
N ALA A 118 10.24 10.51 26.67
CA ALA A 118 11.25 11.47 26.26
C ALA A 118 12.15 10.92 25.13
N VAL A 119 12.59 9.65 25.23
CA VAL A 119 13.36 8.97 24.20
C VAL A 119 12.54 8.85 22.91
N ILE A 120 11.29 8.37 22.99
CA ILE A 120 10.41 8.23 21.82
C ILE A 120 10.21 9.59 21.13
N LEU A 121 9.90 10.64 21.88
CA LEU A 121 9.74 11.99 21.33
C LEU A 121 11.02 12.52 20.70
N SER A 122 12.19 12.26 21.29
CA SER A 122 13.48 12.65 20.73
C SER A 122 13.72 11.99 19.36
N VAL A 123 13.41 10.69 19.25
CA VAL A 123 13.53 9.95 17.99
C VAL A 123 12.53 10.47 16.95
N ILE A 124 11.29 10.75 17.33
CA ILE A 124 10.27 11.33 16.42
C ILE A 124 10.75 12.69 15.90
N VAL A 125 11.23 13.57 16.77
CA VAL A 125 11.75 14.89 16.37
C VAL A 125 12.94 14.74 15.41
N LEU A 126 13.86 13.83 15.70
CA LEU A 126 15.02 13.54 14.85
C LEU A 126 14.57 13.09 13.46
N ILE A 127 13.61 12.15 13.39
CA ILE A 127 13.04 11.65 12.12
C ILE A 127 12.39 12.79 11.34
N LEU A 128 11.57 13.63 12.00
CA LEU A 128 10.90 14.76 11.35
C LEU A 128 11.88 15.79 10.79
N LEU A 129 12.97 16.05 11.51
CA LEU A 129 14.00 16.97 11.07
C LEU A 129 14.79 16.41 9.87
N SER A 130 15.22 15.14 9.95
CA SER A 130 15.97 14.46 8.87
C SER A 130 15.11 14.17 7.63
N ALA A 131 13.81 13.97 7.80
CA ALA A 131 12.88 13.75 6.70
C ALA A 131 12.71 14.97 5.78
N LYS A 132 13.03 16.19 6.23
CA LYS A 132 12.81 17.44 5.47
C LYS A 132 13.43 17.40 4.07
N GLU A 133 14.70 17.00 3.96
CA GLU A 133 15.37 16.98 2.65
C GLU A 133 14.95 15.79 1.81
N TYR A 134 14.67 14.65 2.44
CA TYR A 134 14.11 13.50 1.76
C TYR A 134 12.74 13.83 1.17
N LEU A 135 11.87 14.47 1.96
CA LEU A 135 10.56 14.94 1.51
C LEU A 135 10.66 16.03 0.43
N ALA A 136 11.63 16.93 0.52
CA ALA A 136 11.85 17.93 -0.51
C ALA A 136 12.28 17.30 -1.85
N ARG A 137 13.19 16.32 -1.82
CA ARG A 137 13.58 15.54 -3.01
C ARG A 137 12.42 14.69 -3.54
N LEU A 138 11.65 14.10 -2.65
CA LEU A 138 10.45 13.33 -3.02
C LEU A 138 9.43 14.26 -3.70
N ARG A 139 9.15 15.42 -3.09
CA ARG A 139 8.24 16.45 -3.65
C ARG A 139 8.64 16.91 -5.05
N ALA A 140 9.94 17.04 -5.32
CA ALA A 140 10.43 17.41 -6.65
C ALA A 140 10.15 16.34 -7.72
N ARG A 141 9.92 15.09 -7.30
CA ARG A 141 9.58 13.96 -8.18
C ARG A 141 8.08 13.75 -8.39
N PHE A 142 7.23 14.31 -7.52
CA PHE A 142 5.78 14.15 -7.57
C PHE A 142 5.09 15.41 -8.07
N SER A 143 4.10 15.24 -8.96
CA SER A 143 3.24 16.32 -9.41
C SER A 143 2.25 16.76 -8.30
N ARG A 144 1.66 17.94 -8.45
CA ARG A 144 0.59 18.40 -7.52
C ARG A 144 -0.63 17.49 -7.54
N GLU A 145 -0.92 16.91 -8.68
CA GLU A 145 -2.03 15.96 -8.85
C GLU A 145 -1.79 14.67 -8.07
N GLU A 146 -0.57 14.12 -8.16
CA GLU A 146 -0.17 12.90 -7.43
C GLU A 146 -0.23 13.10 -5.92
N LEU A 147 0.22 14.26 -5.44
CA LEU A 147 0.12 14.59 -4.01
C LEU A 147 -1.35 14.73 -3.59
N GLY A 148 -2.21 15.34 -4.42
CA GLY A 148 -3.64 15.41 -4.20
C GLY A 148 -4.29 14.03 -4.11
N ASN A 149 -3.86 13.09 -4.94
CA ASN A 149 -4.35 11.72 -4.93
C ASN A 149 -3.85 10.93 -3.70
N ALA A 150 -2.62 11.18 -3.23
CA ALA A 150 -2.14 10.65 -1.96
C ALA A 150 -3.00 11.11 -0.77
N ILE A 151 -3.36 12.39 -0.73
CA ILE A 151 -4.23 12.94 0.31
C ILE A 151 -5.62 12.30 0.24
N LYS A 152 -6.21 12.17 -0.95
CA LYS A 152 -7.51 11.48 -1.13
C LYS A 152 -7.44 10.04 -0.62
N PHE A 153 -6.38 9.29 -0.97
CA PHE A 153 -6.17 7.94 -0.47
C PHE A 153 -6.07 7.91 1.06
N ALA A 154 -5.30 8.82 1.66
CA ALA A 154 -5.19 8.92 3.11
C ALA A 154 -6.55 9.20 3.77
N VAL A 155 -7.36 10.10 3.20
CA VAL A 155 -8.71 10.41 3.71
C VAL A 155 -9.60 9.18 3.68
N ILE A 156 -9.68 8.45 2.59
CA ILE A 156 -10.55 7.26 2.49
C ILE A 156 -10.07 6.10 3.36
N SER A 157 -8.77 6.03 3.64
CA SER A 157 -8.18 4.96 4.46
C SER A 157 -8.25 5.28 5.96
N VAL A 158 -7.95 6.52 6.36
CA VAL A 158 -7.81 6.89 7.77
C VAL A 158 -9.09 7.51 8.33
N VAL A 159 -9.87 8.21 7.49
CA VAL A 159 -11.10 8.89 7.94
C VAL A 159 -12.33 8.04 7.61
N VAL A 160 -12.51 7.64 6.36
CA VAL A 160 -13.74 6.93 5.94
C VAL A 160 -13.81 5.53 6.54
N LEU A 161 -12.71 4.76 6.49
CA LEU A 161 -12.72 3.37 6.94
C LEU A 161 -13.17 3.21 8.41
N PRO A 162 -12.66 3.97 9.40
CA PRO A 162 -13.12 3.83 10.79
C PRO A 162 -14.56 4.28 11.05
N LEU A 163 -15.14 5.08 10.14
CA LEU A 163 -16.53 5.54 10.25
C LEU A 163 -17.54 4.51 9.74
N LEU A 164 -17.07 3.50 8.98
CA LEU A 164 -17.95 2.47 8.45
C LEU A 164 -18.29 1.44 9.51
N PRO A 165 -19.57 1.03 9.61
CA PRO A 165 -20.00 0.04 10.58
C PRO A 165 -19.47 -1.35 10.23
N ASP A 166 -18.83 -2.01 11.20
CA ASP A 166 -18.38 -3.41 11.08
C ASP A 166 -19.51 -4.38 11.46
N VAL A 167 -20.63 -4.26 10.75
CA VAL A 167 -21.82 -5.09 10.93
C VAL A 167 -22.24 -5.67 9.58
N LYS A 168 -22.62 -6.93 9.58
CA LYS A 168 -23.17 -7.57 8.38
C LYS A 168 -24.65 -7.18 8.22
N TYR A 169 -25.01 -6.68 7.05
CA TYR A 169 -26.37 -6.32 6.66
C TYR A 169 -26.98 -7.37 5.73
N SER A 170 -28.29 -7.56 5.87
CA SER A 170 -29.13 -8.32 4.94
C SER A 170 -29.77 -7.38 3.91
N ILE A 171 -30.40 -7.95 2.88
CA ILE A 171 -31.21 -7.16 1.94
C ILE A 171 -32.36 -6.46 2.67
N LEU A 172 -32.95 -7.13 3.65
CA LEU A 172 -34.08 -6.57 4.42
C LEU A 172 -33.60 -5.35 5.25
N ASP A 173 -32.43 -5.42 5.87
CA ASP A 173 -31.86 -4.28 6.62
C ASP A 173 -31.63 -3.08 5.70
N MET A 174 -31.09 -3.33 4.49
CA MET A 174 -30.84 -2.28 3.49
C MET A 174 -32.15 -1.69 2.93
N ALA A 175 -33.13 -2.53 2.69
CA ALA A 175 -34.44 -2.09 2.20
C ALA A 175 -35.23 -1.31 3.25
N ASN A 176 -35.18 -1.74 4.51
CA ASN A 176 -35.78 -1.01 5.64
C ASN A 176 -35.17 0.38 5.81
N TRP A 177 -33.86 0.50 5.56
CA TRP A 177 -33.17 1.79 5.62
C TRP A 177 -33.55 2.74 4.46
N LEU A 178 -33.84 2.18 3.26
CA LEU A 178 -34.18 2.97 2.05
C LEU A 178 -35.69 3.28 1.93
N PHE A 179 -36.59 2.40 2.41
CA PHE A 179 -38.02 2.42 2.09
C PHE A 179 -38.96 2.36 3.31
N ASP A 180 -38.50 2.73 4.49
CA ASP A 180 -39.34 2.81 5.71
C ASP A 180 -40.18 1.56 6.02
N GLY A 181 -39.61 0.39 5.80
CA GLY A 181 -39.97 -0.86 6.46
C GLY A 181 -41.29 -1.54 6.12
N SER A 182 -42.15 -0.95 5.29
CA SER A 182 -43.54 -1.48 5.13
C SER A 182 -43.77 -2.42 3.94
N LEU A 183 -42.79 -2.61 3.07
CA LEU A 183 -43.02 -3.19 1.73
C LEU A 183 -42.37 -4.54 1.43
N LEU A 184 -41.52 -5.09 2.28
CA LEU A 184 -40.82 -6.31 1.95
C LEU A 184 -41.18 -7.49 2.86
N TRP A 185 -41.83 -8.42 2.25
CA TRP A 185 -42.33 -9.70 2.69
C TRP A 185 -41.35 -10.53 3.51
N LYS A 186 -41.86 -11.17 4.57
CA LYS A 186 -41.25 -12.06 5.54
C LYS A 186 -40.62 -13.34 4.95
N HIS A 187 -39.85 -13.28 3.88
CA HIS A 187 -39.06 -14.42 3.49
C HIS A 187 -37.79 -14.50 4.37
N ALA A 188 -37.65 -15.60 5.11
CA ALA A 188 -36.50 -15.87 5.97
C ALA A 188 -35.13 -15.70 5.23
N LEU A 189 -35.13 -15.90 3.92
CA LEU A 189 -33.99 -15.76 3.03
C LEU A 189 -33.52 -14.32 2.88
N LEU A 190 -34.42 -13.32 2.97
CA LEU A 190 -34.02 -11.90 2.90
C LEU A 190 -33.28 -11.42 4.15
N ASN A 191 -33.35 -12.19 5.24
CA ASN A 191 -32.60 -11.92 6.48
C ASN A 191 -31.18 -12.45 6.49
N LEU A 192 -30.74 -13.20 5.45
CA LEU A 192 -29.38 -13.68 5.36
C LEU A 192 -28.41 -12.52 5.15
N LYS A 193 -27.55 -12.31 6.11
CA LYS A 193 -26.56 -11.23 6.12
C LYS A 193 -25.40 -11.57 5.18
N PHE A 194 -25.11 -10.70 4.18
CA PHE A 194 -24.04 -10.91 3.20
C PHE A 194 -23.11 -9.73 3.04
N PHE A 195 -23.57 -8.52 3.35
CA PHE A 195 -22.85 -7.29 3.08
C PHE A 195 -22.34 -6.66 4.37
N ASN A 196 -21.02 -6.41 4.44
CA ASN A 196 -20.39 -5.68 5.51
C ASN A 196 -19.62 -4.48 4.90
N PRO A 197 -20.07 -3.24 5.14
CA PRO A 197 -19.44 -2.05 4.56
C PRO A 197 -17.96 -1.90 4.93
N TYR A 198 -17.62 -2.12 6.21
CA TYR A 198 -16.24 -2.07 6.68
C TYR A 198 -15.35 -3.08 5.96
N SER A 199 -15.76 -4.34 5.90
CA SER A 199 -14.99 -5.41 5.27
C SER A 199 -14.76 -5.17 3.76
N VAL A 200 -15.79 -4.69 3.05
CA VAL A 200 -15.67 -4.34 1.62
C VAL A 200 -14.71 -3.17 1.44
N TRP A 201 -14.89 -2.11 2.23
CA TRP A 201 -14.05 -0.91 2.11
C TRP A 201 -12.62 -1.15 2.56
N PHE A 202 -12.41 -1.93 3.61
CA PHE A 202 -11.09 -2.36 4.07
C PHE A 202 -10.30 -3.06 2.95
N PHE A 203 -10.96 -3.95 2.22
CA PHE A 203 -10.32 -4.63 1.09
C PHE A 203 -9.99 -3.65 -0.05
N VAL A 204 -10.88 -2.69 -0.36
CA VAL A 204 -10.60 -1.63 -1.33
C VAL A 204 -9.39 -0.80 -0.92
N VAL A 205 -9.27 -0.44 0.36
CA VAL A 205 -8.12 0.31 0.88
C VAL A 205 -6.83 -0.48 0.77
N ILE A 206 -6.84 -1.78 1.10
CA ILE A 206 -5.65 -2.65 0.94
C ILE A 206 -5.22 -2.68 -0.53
N MET A 207 -6.15 -2.94 -1.45
CA MET A 207 -5.84 -3.07 -2.87
C MET A 207 -5.35 -1.75 -3.47
N ALA A 208 -6.03 -0.64 -3.16
CA ALA A 208 -5.59 0.69 -3.57
C ALA A 208 -4.22 1.07 -2.97
N GLY A 209 -3.95 0.63 -1.73
CA GLY A 209 -2.66 0.80 -1.07
C GLY A 209 -1.53 0.05 -1.79
N VAL A 210 -1.77 -1.20 -2.18
CA VAL A 210 -0.81 -1.99 -2.95
C VAL A 210 -0.53 -1.32 -4.31
N GLU A 211 -1.58 -0.87 -5.01
CA GLU A 211 -1.43 -0.15 -6.28
C GLU A 211 -0.65 1.17 -6.10
N TYR A 212 -0.90 1.91 -5.02
CA TYR A 212 -0.21 3.15 -4.73
C TYR A 212 1.26 2.96 -4.39
N ILE A 213 1.60 1.94 -3.59
CA ILE A 213 2.98 1.54 -3.30
C ILE A 213 3.70 1.16 -4.60
N GLY A 214 3.05 0.39 -5.47
CA GLY A 214 3.57 0.03 -6.77
C GLY A 214 3.89 1.23 -7.65
N TYR A 215 3.00 2.19 -7.67
CA TYR A 215 3.22 3.44 -8.39
C TYR A 215 4.44 4.21 -7.86
N ILE A 216 4.59 4.35 -6.54
CA ILE A 216 5.75 5.00 -5.94
C ILE A 216 7.04 4.26 -6.31
N LEU A 217 7.06 2.93 -6.19
CA LEU A 217 8.22 2.11 -6.55
C LEU A 217 8.56 2.26 -8.03
N SER A 218 7.55 2.27 -8.92
CA SER A 218 7.76 2.49 -10.34
C SER A 218 8.49 3.80 -10.60
N LYS A 219 8.03 4.86 -9.98
CA LYS A 219 8.56 6.19 -10.17
C LYS A 219 9.99 6.35 -9.62
N VAL A 220 10.30 5.67 -8.52
CA VAL A 220 11.65 5.67 -7.93
C VAL A 220 12.64 4.84 -8.75
N MET A 221 12.18 3.73 -9.34
CA MET A 221 13.04 2.78 -10.07
C MET A 221 13.22 3.15 -11.55
N TRP A 222 12.42 4.08 -12.09
CA TRP A 222 12.33 4.41 -13.52
C TRP A 222 13.61 4.97 -14.18
N ASP A 223 14.54 5.52 -13.41
CA ASP A 223 15.77 6.13 -13.94
C ASP A 223 16.69 5.14 -14.72
N ARG A 224 16.36 3.85 -14.79
CA ARG A 224 17.23 2.80 -15.35
C ARG A 224 16.81 2.21 -16.71
N GLY A 225 15.77 2.72 -17.36
CA GLY A 225 15.48 2.46 -18.79
C GLY A 225 15.16 1.00 -19.19
N TRP A 226 14.55 0.20 -18.30
CA TRP A 226 14.27 -1.21 -18.55
C TRP A 226 12.79 -1.46 -18.85
N ILE A 227 12.45 -1.76 -20.12
CA ILE A 227 11.08 -2.13 -20.53
C ILE A 227 10.56 -3.34 -19.73
N ILE A 228 11.43 -4.31 -19.45
CA ILE A 228 11.07 -5.51 -18.67
C ILE A 228 10.77 -5.15 -17.19
N ALA A 229 11.53 -4.21 -16.63
CA ALA A 229 11.28 -3.73 -15.26
C ALA A 229 9.97 -2.94 -15.18
N SER A 230 9.55 -2.27 -16.27
CA SER A 230 8.24 -1.59 -16.31
C SER A 230 7.08 -2.58 -16.23
N GLY A 231 7.22 -3.77 -16.83
CA GLY A 231 6.27 -4.87 -16.64
C GLY A 231 6.20 -5.32 -15.19
N ALA A 232 7.36 -5.48 -14.53
CA ALA A 232 7.42 -5.88 -13.12
C ALA A 232 6.90 -4.82 -12.14
N VAL A 233 6.74 -3.56 -12.55
CA VAL A 233 6.19 -2.48 -11.72
C VAL A 233 4.76 -2.16 -12.13
N GLY A 234 4.42 -2.23 -13.41
CA GLY A 234 3.06 -2.01 -13.93
C GLY A 234 2.02 -2.98 -13.33
N TRP A 235 2.46 -4.18 -12.89
CA TRP A 235 1.56 -5.16 -12.24
C TRP A 235 0.94 -4.66 -10.93
N MET A 236 1.66 -3.82 -10.19
CA MET A 236 1.15 -3.28 -8.93
C MET A 236 -0.05 -2.36 -9.17
N ILE A 237 -0.16 -1.79 -10.38
CA ILE A 237 -1.29 -0.94 -10.77
C ILE A 237 -2.44 -1.80 -11.29
N SER A 238 -2.22 -2.60 -12.34
CA SER A 238 -3.19 -3.58 -12.89
C SER A 238 -2.52 -4.42 -13.96
N SER A 239 -2.53 -5.75 -13.81
CA SER A 239 -1.97 -6.64 -14.83
C SER A 239 -2.74 -6.60 -16.15
N THR A 240 -4.05 -6.32 -16.12
CA THR A 240 -4.89 -6.17 -17.31
C THR A 240 -4.60 -4.85 -18.04
N ALA A 241 -4.48 -3.74 -17.30
CA ALA A 241 -4.07 -2.45 -17.87
C ALA A 241 -2.65 -2.51 -18.45
N THR A 242 -1.72 -3.18 -17.76
CA THR A 242 -0.37 -3.43 -18.29
C THR A 242 -0.41 -4.23 -19.58
N THR A 243 -1.24 -5.28 -19.68
CA THR A 243 -1.42 -6.04 -20.91
C THR A 243 -1.91 -5.14 -22.05
N ALA A 244 -2.91 -4.32 -21.82
CA ALA A 244 -3.44 -3.40 -22.82
C ALA A 244 -2.39 -2.36 -23.28
N ALA A 245 -1.64 -1.78 -22.34
CA ALA A 245 -0.57 -0.82 -22.64
C ALA A 245 0.57 -1.46 -23.46
N MET A 246 1.03 -2.66 -23.07
CA MET A 246 2.09 -3.37 -23.79
C MET A 246 1.62 -3.82 -25.18
N THR A 247 0.34 -4.19 -25.31
CA THR A 247 -0.28 -4.49 -26.62
C THR A 247 -0.26 -3.27 -27.54
N ALA A 248 -0.70 -2.11 -27.05
CA ALA A 248 -0.68 -0.87 -27.83
C ALA A 248 0.74 -0.49 -28.26
N LYS A 249 1.74 -0.63 -27.39
CA LYS A 249 3.14 -0.34 -27.68
C LYS A 249 3.78 -1.33 -28.66
N SER A 250 3.42 -2.61 -28.60
CA SER A 250 3.92 -3.60 -29.55
C SER A 250 3.49 -3.31 -30.98
N ASN A 251 2.32 -2.68 -31.16
CA ASN A 251 1.84 -2.24 -32.47
C ASN A 251 2.62 -1.04 -33.03
N LEU A 252 3.06 -0.12 -32.11
CA LEU A 252 3.85 1.06 -32.50
C LEU A 252 5.35 0.68 -32.77
N HIS A 253 5.86 -0.27 -31.99
CA HIS A 253 7.28 -0.62 -31.99
C HIS A 253 7.49 -2.14 -32.09
N SER A 254 7.24 -2.74 -33.26
CA SER A 254 7.33 -4.18 -33.48
C SER A 254 8.73 -4.78 -33.22
N ASN A 255 9.79 -3.97 -33.24
CA ASN A 255 11.15 -4.39 -32.93
C ASN A 255 11.37 -4.81 -31.47
N ASN A 256 10.50 -4.40 -30.54
CA ASN A 256 10.59 -4.69 -29.11
C ASN A 256 9.52 -5.70 -28.65
N ARG A 257 8.92 -6.45 -29.59
CA ARG A 257 7.78 -7.34 -29.34
C ARG A 257 7.99 -8.35 -28.19
N HIS A 258 9.18 -8.99 -28.15
CA HIS A 258 9.49 -9.96 -27.10
C HIS A 258 9.68 -9.31 -25.73
N ALA A 259 10.19 -8.08 -25.67
CA ALA A 259 10.31 -7.31 -24.44
C ALA A 259 8.92 -6.94 -23.87
N TYR A 260 7.99 -6.51 -24.73
CA TYR A 260 6.61 -6.21 -24.33
C TYR A 260 5.85 -7.48 -23.91
N ALA A 261 6.07 -8.60 -24.61
CA ALA A 261 5.48 -9.89 -24.24
C ALA A 261 6.00 -10.36 -22.86
N ALA A 262 7.32 -10.31 -22.66
CA ALA A 262 7.90 -10.63 -21.35
C ALA A 262 7.33 -9.75 -20.23
N ALA A 263 7.21 -8.43 -20.44
CA ALA A 263 6.61 -7.50 -19.49
C ALA A 263 5.16 -7.87 -19.14
N THR A 264 4.35 -8.25 -20.14
CA THR A 264 2.95 -8.69 -19.95
C THR A 264 2.88 -9.98 -19.12
N LEU A 265 3.72 -10.97 -19.43
CA LEU A 265 3.76 -12.24 -18.72
C LEU A 265 4.25 -12.07 -17.28
N ILE A 266 5.28 -11.25 -17.02
CA ILE A 266 5.78 -10.91 -15.70
C ILE A 266 4.68 -10.22 -14.87
N ALA A 267 3.97 -9.25 -15.45
CA ALA A 267 2.85 -8.61 -14.78
C ALA A 267 1.78 -9.61 -14.33
N SER A 268 1.56 -10.65 -15.09
CA SER A 268 0.59 -11.70 -14.77
C SER A 268 1.13 -12.75 -13.80
N CYS A 269 2.45 -13.01 -13.76
CA CYS A 269 3.06 -13.85 -12.74
C CYS A 269 2.78 -13.34 -11.32
N ILE A 270 2.85 -12.03 -11.15
CA ILE A 270 2.74 -11.44 -9.83
C ILE A 270 1.29 -11.43 -9.34
N MET A 271 0.31 -11.51 -10.23
CA MET A 271 -1.08 -11.76 -9.84
C MET A 271 -1.21 -13.04 -8.97
N PHE A 272 -0.42 -14.10 -9.24
CA PHE A 272 -0.43 -15.31 -8.42
C PHE A 272 0.05 -15.05 -6.99
N ILE A 273 1.10 -14.23 -6.82
CA ILE A 273 1.60 -13.84 -5.49
C ILE A 273 0.50 -13.12 -4.72
N ARG A 274 -0.23 -12.22 -5.38
CA ARG A 274 -1.34 -11.47 -4.78
C ARG A 274 -2.50 -12.39 -4.38
N VAL A 275 -2.89 -13.31 -5.24
CA VAL A 275 -3.92 -14.31 -4.95
C VAL A 275 -3.55 -15.15 -3.72
N VAL A 276 -2.31 -15.64 -3.65
CA VAL A 276 -1.82 -16.40 -2.50
C VAL A 276 -1.80 -15.53 -1.23
N ALA A 277 -1.36 -14.28 -1.32
CA ALA A 277 -1.33 -13.36 -0.19
C ALA A 277 -2.74 -13.03 0.35
N ILE A 278 -3.70 -12.74 -0.53
CA ILE A 278 -5.11 -12.50 -0.15
C ILE A 278 -5.69 -13.76 0.51
N SER A 279 -5.46 -14.94 -0.08
CA SER A 279 -5.95 -16.20 0.47
C SER A 279 -5.35 -16.47 1.85
N ALA A 280 -4.04 -16.27 2.03
CA ALA A 280 -3.36 -16.42 3.31
C ALA A 280 -3.88 -15.46 4.39
N PHE A 281 -4.21 -14.23 4.00
CA PHE A 281 -4.71 -13.22 4.91
C PHE A 281 -6.11 -13.55 5.44
N TYR A 282 -7.02 -14.00 4.56
CA TYR A 282 -8.40 -14.29 4.94
C TYR A 282 -8.58 -15.70 5.51
N ASN A 283 -7.93 -16.71 4.91
CA ASN A 283 -7.99 -18.10 5.37
C ASN A 283 -6.67 -18.84 5.08
N PRO A 284 -5.74 -18.89 6.04
CA PRO A 284 -4.46 -19.60 5.85
C PRO A 284 -4.61 -21.09 5.52
N LEU A 285 -5.69 -21.74 5.95
CA LEU A 285 -5.94 -23.16 5.66
C LEU A 285 -6.18 -23.42 4.17
N LEU A 286 -6.67 -22.41 3.44
CA LEU A 286 -6.90 -22.51 2.00
C LEU A 286 -5.60 -22.73 1.22
N LEU A 287 -4.46 -22.34 1.78
CA LEU A 287 -3.14 -22.55 1.15
C LEU A 287 -2.82 -24.01 0.92
N SER A 288 -3.33 -24.92 1.75
CA SER A 288 -3.11 -26.37 1.59
C SER A 288 -3.60 -26.90 0.22
N SER A 289 -4.70 -26.34 -0.29
CA SER A 289 -5.30 -26.73 -1.57
C SER A 289 -4.91 -25.78 -2.73
N LEU A 290 -4.58 -24.53 -2.42
CA LEU A 290 -4.32 -23.50 -3.43
C LEU A 290 -2.83 -23.41 -3.85
N LEU A 291 -1.90 -23.64 -2.91
CA LEU A 291 -0.49 -23.29 -3.11
C LEU A 291 0.16 -24.08 -4.25
N LEU A 292 -0.04 -25.41 -4.27
CA LEU A 292 0.58 -26.26 -5.29
C LEU A 292 0.13 -25.93 -6.71
N PRO A 293 -1.20 -25.84 -7.02
CA PRO A 293 -1.65 -25.45 -8.35
C PRO A 293 -1.20 -24.04 -8.74
N ALA A 294 -1.32 -23.08 -7.81
CA ALA A 294 -0.88 -21.71 -8.06
C ALA A 294 0.62 -21.62 -8.35
N LEU A 295 1.45 -22.39 -7.64
CA LEU A 295 2.89 -22.46 -7.86
C LEU A 295 3.22 -23.04 -9.26
N VAL A 296 2.56 -24.11 -9.67
CA VAL A 296 2.77 -24.72 -11.00
C VAL A 296 2.41 -23.72 -12.09
N MET A 297 1.27 -23.03 -12.00
CA MET A 297 0.87 -22.01 -12.94
C MET A 297 1.83 -20.81 -12.95
N PHE A 298 2.29 -20.38 -11.78
CA PHE A 298 3.29 -19.33 -11.62
C PHE A 298 4.62 -19.68 -12.28
N LEU A 299 5.13 -20.89 -12.04
CA LEU A 299 6.42 -21.35 -12.59
C LEU A 299 6.37 -21.49 -14.10
N THR A 300 5.29 -22.05 -14.67
CA THR A 300 5.13 -22.20 -16.11
C THR A 300 5.02 -20.85 -16.82
N LEU A 301 4.31 -19.91 -16.21
CA LEU A 301 4.20 -18.54 -16.73
C LEU A 301 5.52 -17.77 -16.59
N SER A 302 6.21 -17.92 -15.46
CA SER A 302 7.53 -17.32 -15.21
C SER A 302 8.60 -17.85 -16.17
N TRP A 303 8.57 -19.15 -16.47
CA TRP A 303 9.43 -19.74 -17.48
C TRP A 303 9.17 -19.13 -18.86
N SER A 304 7.91 -19.00 -19.26
CA SER A 304 7.53 -18.35 -20.50
C SER A 304 8.00 -16.89 -20.56
N ALA A 305 7.83 -16.16 -19.46
CA ALA A 305 8.30 -14.78 -19.34
C ALA A 305 9.83 -14.68 -19.47
N TYR A 306 10.56 -15.56 -18.79
CA TYR A 306 12.02 -15.64 -18.88
C TYR A 306 12.50 -15.96 -20.30
N TYR A 307 11.86 -16.91 -20.97
CA TYR A 307 12.17 -17.28 -22.36
C TYR A 307 12.05 -16.08 -23.29
N TYR A 308 10.93 -15.34 -23.24
CA TYR A 308 10.74 -14.16 -24.08
C TYR A 308 11.62 -12.97 -23.65
N ALA A 309 11.95 -12.83 -22.38
CA ALA A 309 12.94 -11.86 -21.91
C ALA A 309 14.35 -12.17 -22.46
N HIS A 310 14.70 -13.46 -22.58
CA HIS A 310 15.97 -13.88 -23.20
C HIS A 310 16.01 -13.61 -24.70
N LEU A 311 14.91 -13.84 -25.42
CA LEU A 311 14.78 -13.48 -26.81
C LEU A 311 14.89 -11.96 -27.02
N ALA A 312 14.28 -11.19 -26.17
CA ALA A 312 14.35 -9.73 -26.22
C ALA A 312 15.78 -9.18 -26.11
N LYS A 313 16.69 -9.85 -25.38
CA LYS A 313 18.11 -9.45 -25.30
C LYS A 313 18.85 -9.54 -26.64
N LYS A 314 18.37 -10.38 -27.55
CA LYS A 314 18.92 -10.52 -28.90
C LYS A 314 18.37 -9.48 -29.88
N GLU A 315 17.27 -8.84 -29.57
CA GLU A 315 16.70 -7.74 -30.33
C GLU A 315 17.45 -6.44 -29.99
N ARG A 316 17.69 -5.60 -31.03
CA ARG A 316 18.30 -4.29 -30.84
C ARG A 316 17.27 -3.36 -30.17
N ILE A 317 17.24 -3.32 -28.83
CA ILE A 317 16.28 -2.52 -28.06
C ILE A 317 16.50 -1.05 -28.44
N LEU A 318 15.57 -0.47 -29.19
CA LEU A 318 15.51 0.97 -29.38
C LEU A 318 15.12 1.60 -28.04
N LYS A 319 16.01 2.42 -27.48
CA LYS A 319 15.70 3.21 -26.28
C LYS A 319 14.59 4.20 -26.63
N THR A 320 13.37 3.85 -26.36
CA THR A 320 12.26 4.80 -26.42
C THR A 320 12.38 5.73 -25.21
N LYS A 321 12.69 7.00 -25.48
CA LYS A 321 12.75 8.09 -24.49
C LYS A 321 11.35 8.52 -24.00
N GLU A 322 10.29 7.86 -24.40
CA GLU A 322 8.96 8.19 -23.93
C GLU A 322 8.84 7.77 -22.47
N ALA A 323 8.99 8.77 -21.59
CA ALA A 323 8.55 8.66 -20.21
C ALA A 323 7.06 8.31 -20.22
N GLU A 324 6.72 7.07 -19.88
CA GLU A 324 5.33 6.70 -19.68
C GLU A 324 4.79 7.58 -18.57
N SER A 325 3.88 8.48 -18.89
CA SER A 325 3.02 9.08 -17.89
C SER A 325 2.05 7.99 -17.43
N TYR A 326 2.44 7.19 -16.45
CA TYR A 326 1.45 6.44 -15.69
C TYR A 326 0.55 7.47 -15.03
N GLU A 327 -0.72 7.46 -15.40
CA GLU A 327 -1.72 8.23 -14.69
C GLU A 327 -1.67 7.83 -13.22
N SER A 328 -1.83 8.80 -12.33
CA SER A 328 -1.82 8.53 -10.89
C SER A 328 -2.76 7.36 -10.55
N PRO A 329 -2.29 6.32 -9.85
CA PRO A 329 -3.02 5.07 -9.66
C PRO A 329 -4.30 5.27 -8.85
N PHE A 330 -4.30 6.26 -7.94
CA PHE A 330 -5.46 6.47 -7.10
C PHE A 330 -6.46 7.43 -7.76
N ARG A 331 -7.53 6.84 -8.29
CA ARG A 331 -8.74 7.54 -8.71
C ARG A 331 -9.91 7.03 -7.90
N LEU A 332 -10.72 7.91 -7.33
CA LEU A 332 -11.87 7.54 -6.50
C LEU A 332 -12.89 6.70 -7.29
N ILE A 333 -13.10 7.01 -8.57
CA ILE A 333 -14.06 6.29 -9.43
C ILE A 333 -13.68 4.81 -9.61
N PRO A 334 -12.43 4.43 -10.00
CA PRO A 334 -12.02 3.04 -10.01
C PRO A 334 -12.14 2.32 -8.66
N ALA A 335 -11.83 3.00 -7.55
CA ALA A 335 -11.98 2.42 -6.21
C ALA A 335 -13.46 2.11 -5.88
N LEU A 336 -14.38 3.00 -6.24
CA LEU A 336 -15.82 2.76 -6.09
C LEU A 336 -16.34 1.66 -7.02
N GLN A 337 -15.86 1.60 -8.27
CA GLN A 337 -16.18 0.52 -9.20
C GLN A 337 -15.70 -0.82 -8.65
N PHE A 338 -14.50 -0.87 -8.07
CA PHE A 338 -13.97 -2.08 -7.44
C PHE A 338 -14.81 -2.50 -6.22
N ALA A 339 -15.20 -1.56 -5.35
CA ALA A 339 -16.12 -1.82 -4.26
C ALA A 339 -17.45 -2.40 -4.76
N LEU A 340 -17.99 -1.83 -5.85
CA LEU A 340 -19.22 -2.33 -6.46
C LEU A 340 -19.06 -3.76 -6.97
N ILE A 341 -17.95 -4.08 -7.65
CA ILE A 341 -17.65 -5.45 -8.11
C ILE A 341 -17.65 -6.42 -6.93
N ILE A 342 -17.00 -6.06 -5.81
CA ILE A 342 -16.97 -6.91 -4.61
C ILE A 342 -18.40 -7.13 -4.07
N VAL A 343 -19.20 -6.08 -4.01
CA VAL A 343 -20.61 -6.19 -3.55
C VAL A 343 -21.40 -7.10 -4.46
N VAL A 344 -21.27 -6.95 -5.78
CA VAL A 344 -21.95 -7.80 -6.78
C VAL A 344 -21.50 -9.26 -6.65
N VAL A 345 -20.20 -9.50 -6.51
CA VAL A 345 -19.64 -10.85 -6.30
C VAL A 345 -20.19 -11.47 -5.01
N LYS A 346 -20.21 -10.73 -3.90
CA LYS A 346 -20.79 -11.20 -2.63
C LYS A 346 -22.30 -11.42 -2.73
N PHE A 347 -23.01 -10.58 -3.47
CA PHE A 347 -24.45 -10.74 -3.72
C PHE A 347 -24.73 -12.01 -4.51
N ILE A 348 -23.99 -12.29 -5.57
CA ILE A 348 -24.14 -13.53 -6.36
C ILE A 348 -23.83 -14.75 -5.48
N ALA A 349 -22.77 -14.72 -4.68
CA ALA A 349 -22.44 -15.79 -3.74
C ALA A 349 -23.55 -16.00 -2.69
N TRP A 350 -24.20 -14.92 -2.26
CA TRP A 350 -25.35 -14.98 -1.35
C TRP A 350 -26.61 -15.55 -2.02
N VAL A 351 -26.96 -15.12 -3.25
CA VAL A 351 -28.07 -15.69 -4.02
C VAL A 351 -27.88 -17.20 -4.19
N TRP A 352 -26.64 -17.63 -4.44
CA TRP A 352 -26.33 -19.04 -4.53
C TRP A 352 -26.68 -19.83 -3.25
N LYS A 353 -26.38 -19.30 -2.06
CA LYS A 353 -26.72 -19.97 -0.80
C LYS A 353 -28.23 -20.23 -0.67
N ILE A 354 -29.05 -19.44 -1.34
CA ILE A 354 -30.51 -19.61 -1.38
C ILE A 354 -30.91 -20.80 -2.27
N TYR A 355 -30.17 -21.02 -3.37
CA TYR A 355 -30.48 -22.05 -4.37
C TYR A 355 -29.55 -23.27 -4.29
N ALA A 356 -28.78 -23.39 -3.19
CA ALA A 356 -27.78 -24.45 -3.02
C ALA A 356 -28.38 -25.89 -3.08
N ASP A 357 -29.66 -26.03 -2.76
CA ASP A 357 -30.38 -27.33 -2.82
C ASP A 357 -30.73 -27.75 -4.27
N VAL A 358 -30.66 -26.83 -5.24
CA VAL A 358 -31.10 -27.08 -6.62
C VAL A 358 -29.91 -27.36 -7.56
N ILE A 359 -28.76 -26.73 -7.32
CA ILE A 359 -27.60 -26.84 -8.19
C ILE A 359 -26.43 -27.38 -7.37
N PRO A 360 -25.65 -28.37 -7.85
CA PRO A 360 -24.45 -28.85 -7.15
C PRO A 360 -23.47 -27.70 -6.87
N PRO A 361 -22.92 -27.64 -5.62
CA PRO A 361 -22.00 -26.57 -5.19
C PRO A 361 -20.79 -26.38 -6.12
N GLU A 362 -20.28 -27.48 -6.67
CA GLU A 362 -19.12 -27.49 -7.55
C GLU A 362 -19.41 -26.74 -8.84
N ILE A 363 -20.55 -27.08 -9.50
CA ILE A 363 -20.92 -26.47 -10.79
C ILE A 363 -21.11 -24.98 -10.65
N PHE A 364 -21.82 -24.57 -9.60
CA PHE A 364 -22.03 -23.14 -9.36
C PHE A 364 -20.72 -22.40 -9.09
N ASN A 365 -19.93 -22.89 -8.10
CA ASN A 365 -18.71 -22.20 -7.72
C ASN A 365 -17.73 -22.09 -8.89
N TYR A 366 -17.62 -23.12 -9.73
CA TYR A 366 -16.76 -23.09 -10.92
C TYR A 366 -17.27 -22.13 -11.99
N ALA A 367 -18.58 -22.11 -12.25
CA ALA A 367 -19.19 -21.12 -13.14
C ALA A 367 -19.04 -19.69 -12.59
N PHE A 368 -19.19 -19.53 -11.30
CA PHE A 368 -19.01 -18.27 -10.59
C PHE A 368 -17.56 -17.78 -10.70
N GLY A 369 -16.59 -18.68 -10.51
CA GLY A 369 -15.16 -18.39 -10.72
C GLY A 369 -14.87 -17.94 -12.15
N LEU A 370 -15.43 -18.66 -13.13
CA LEU A 370 -15.28 -18.33 -14.55
C LEU A 370 -15.76 -16.91 -14.86
N ILE A 371 -17.00 -16.58 -14.46
CA ILE A 371 -17.62 -15.27 -14.72
C ILE A 371 -16.93 -14.15 -13.96
N SER A 372 -16.67 -14.35 -12.66
CA SER A 372 -16.03 -13.33 -11.83
C SER A 372 -14.60 -13.04 -12.27
N GLY A 373 -13.87 -14.06 -12.73
CA GLY A 373 -12.50 -13.90 -13.24
C GLY A 373 -12.41 -13.06 -14.52
N LEU A 374 -13.51 -12.96 -15.31
CA LEU A 374 -13.57 -12.03 -16.43
C LEU A 374 -13.51 -10.56 -15.98
N ALA A 375 -14.05 -10.26 -14.81
CA ALA A 375 -14.09 -8.92 -14.26
C ALA A 375 -12.85 -8.66 -13.38
N ASP A 376 -12.67 -9.46 -12.30
CA ASP A 376 -11.58 -9.31 -11.37
C ASP A 376 -11.31 -10.60 -10.59
N VAL A 377 -10.02 -10.92 -10.35
CA VAL A 377 -9.60 -12.11 -9.59
C VAL A 377 -9.57 -11.84 -8.09
N ASP A 378 -9.26 -10.61 -7.68
CA ASP A 378 -9.04 -10.29 -6.27
C ASP A 378 -10.34 -10.34 -5.47
N ALA A 379 -11.43 -9.83 -6.06
CA ALA A 379 -12.76 -9.85 -5.44
C ALA A 379 -13.26 -11.29 -5.20
N ILE A 380 -13.12 -12.18 -6.17
CA ILE A 380 -13.53 -13.59 -6.02
C ILE A 380 -12.60 -14.33 -5.05
N THR A 381 -11.29 -14.04 -5.07
CA THR A 381 -10.33 -14.62 -4.12
C THR A 381 -10.68 -14.27 -2.69
N GLN A 382 -10.96 -12.99 -2.41
CA GLN A 382 -11.40 -12.51 -1.09
C GLN A 382 -12.70 -13.19 -0.67
N THR A 383 -13.67 -13.30 -1.58
CA THR A 383 -14.96 -13.90 -1.29
C THR A 383 -14.82 -15.40 -0.97
N MET A 384 -14.15 -16.16 -1.81
CA MET A 384 -13.96 -17.60 -1.61
C MET A 384 -13.12 -17.90 -0.37
N ALA A 385 -12.05 -17.13 -0.11
CA ALA A 385 -11.24 -17.30 1.08
C ALA A 385 -12.02 -17.01 2.36
N SER A 386 -12.85 -15.97 2.39
CA SER A 386 -13.67 -15.63 3.55
C SER A 386 -14.84 -16.61 3.77
N GLU A 387 -15.49 -17.07 2.72
CA GLU A 387 -16.60 -18.00 2.82
C GLU A 387 -16.14 -19.43 3.21
N SER A 388 -14.98 -19.86 2.73
CA SER A 388 -14.40 -21.18 3.09
C SER A 388 -14.10 -21.34 4.58
N LEU A 389 -14.04 -20.24 5.36
CA LEU A 389 -13.94 -20.30 6.81
C LEU A 389 -15.15 -20.96 7.48
N THR A 390 -16.31 -20.87 6.85
CA THR A 390 -17.56 -21.48 7.35
C THR A 390 -17.72 -22.95 6.92
N GLY A 391 -16.76 -23.48 6.16
CA GLY A 391 -16.79 -24.83 5.62
C GLY A 391 -17.64 -25.00 4.36
N ASN A 392 -18.29 -23.95 3.90
CA ASN A 392 -19.07 -23.96 2.66
C ASN A 392 -18.80 -22.68 1.84
N PRO A 393 -18.07 -22.76 0.71
CA PRO A 393 -17.53 -23.97 0.06
C PRO A 393 -16.37 -24.65 0.83
N THR A 394 -16.11 -25.92 0.51
CA THR A 394 -14.92 -26.62 1.04
C THR A 394 -13.64 -25.97 0.55
N LEU A 395 -12.50 -26.22 1.22
CA LEU A 395 -11.21 -25.65 0.84
C LEU A 395 -10.83 -25.99 -0.61
N VAL A 396 -11.12 -27.24 -1.05
CA VAL A 396 -10.83 -27.69 -2.42
C VAL A 396 -11.68 -26.93 -3.45
N ILE A 397 -12.98 -26.80 -3.21
CA ILE A 397 -13.89 -26.08 -4.10
C ILE A 397 -13.50 -24.60 -4.16
N ALA A 398 -13.21 -23.99 -3.02
CA ALA A 398 -12.79 -22.59 -2.96
C ALA A 398 -11.49 -22.35 -3.73
N ALA A 399 -10.46 -23.22 -3.53
CA ALA A 399 -9.20 -23.14 -4.25
C ALA A 399 -9.40 -23.34 -5.75
N SER A 400 -10.17 -24.33 -6.17
CA SER A 400 -10.47 -24.58 -7.58
C SER A 400 -11.21 -23.40 -8.23
N THR A 401 -12.16 -22.81 -7.53
CA THR A 401 -12.89 -21.61 -7.98
C THR A 401 -11.96 -20.43 -8.22
N ILE A 402 -11.03 -20.17 -7.29
CA ILE A 402 -10.02 -19.11 -7.42
C ILE A 402 -9.12 -19.38 -8.63
N LEU A 403 -8.66 -20.63 -8.82
CA LEU A 403 -7.81 -20.98 -9.95
C LEU A 403 -8.52 -20.86 -11.29
N ILE A 404 -9.80 -21.24 -11.36
CA ILE A 404 -10.65 -21.03 -12.55
C ILE A 404 -10.79 -19.53 -12.84
N ALA A 405 -10.97 -18.71 -11.82
CA ALA A 405 -11.01 -17.26 -12.00
C ALA A 405 -9.69 -16.68 -12.53
N VAL A 406 -8.55 -17.16 -12.04
CA VAL A 406 -7.22 -16.82 -12.56
C VAL A 406 -7.08 -17.21 -14.03
N MET A 407 -7.51 -18.42 -14.40
CA MET A 407 -7.46 -18.89 -15.80
C MET A 407 -8.37 -18.02 -16.69
N SER A 408 -9.58 -17.73 -16.25
CA SER A 408 -10.52 -16.86 -16.95
C SER A 408 -9.93 -15.46 -17.18
N ASN A 409 -9.30 -14.88 -16.16
CA ASN A 409 -8.63 -13.59 -16.29
C ASN A 409 -7.44 -13.63 -17.28
N ASN A 410 -6.70 -14.75 -17.30
CA ASN A 410 -5.63 -14.95 -18.28
C ASN A 410 -6.18 -15.08 -19.71
N VAL A 411 -7.37 -15.67 -19.90
CA VAL A 411 -8.07 -15.69 -21.19
C VAL A 411 -8.45 -14.28 -21.64
N VAL A 412 -8.94 -13.44 -20.74
CA VAL A 412 -9.24 -12.02 -21.06
C VAL A 412 -7.98 -11.30 -21.54
N LYS A 413 -6.86 -11.46 -20.83
CA LYS A 413 -5.57 -10.83 -21.21
C LYS A 413 -5.05 -11.37 -22.55
N ALA A 414 -5.17 -12.68 -22.75
CA ALA A 414 -4.86 -13.32 -24.02
C ALA A 414 -5.72 -12.76 -25.17
N SER A 415 -7.01 -12.53 -24.93
CA SER A 415 -7.92 -11.94 -25.91
C SER A 415 -7.57 -10.48 -26.23
N ILE A 416 -7.18 -9.69 -25.21
CA ILE A 416 -6.68 -8.31 -25.42
C ILE A 416 -5.43 -8.33 -26.29
N ALA A 417 -4.46 -9.21 -25.99
CA ALA A 417 -3.24 -9.35 -26.78
C ALA A 417 -3.48 -9.88 -28.19
N GLY A 418 -4.46 -10.78 -28.37
CA GLY A 418 -4.80 -11.41 -29.65
C GLY A 418 -5.60 -10.51 -30.61
N ARG A 419 -6.27 -9.47 -30.10
CA ARG A 419 -7.14 -8.59 -30.89
C ARG A 419 -6.36 -7.60 -31.78
N PHE A 420 -5.08 -7.41 -31.51
CA PHE A 420 -4.22 -6.45 -32.21
C PHE A 420 -3.19 -7.18 -33.12
N TRP A 421 -2.84 -6.58 -34.24
CA TRP A 421 -2.26 -7.22 -35.43
C TRP A 421 -0.77 -7.60 -35.37
N GLU A 422 -0.05 -7.26 -34.26
CA GLU A 422 1.37 -7.70 -34.17
C GLU A 422 1.45 -9.19 -33.81
N ARG A 423 1.66 -10.03 -34.83
CA ARG A 423 1.60 -11.50 -34.71
C ARG A 423 2.65 -12.10 -33.79
N GLY A 424 3.82 -11.47 -33.66
CA GLY A 424 4.90 -11.98 -32.84
C GLY A 424 4.62 -11.80 -31.33
N PHE A 425 4.16 -10.62 -30.95
CA PHE A 425 3.73 -10.33 -29.57
C PHE A 425 2.53 -11.19 -29.17
N SER A 426 1.48 -11.21 -29.99
CA SER A 426 0.26 -11.97 -29.73
C SER A 426 0.57 -13.46 -29.54
N ARG A 427 1.38 -14.08 -30.43
CA ARG A 427 1.79 -15.49 -30.30
C ARG A 427 2.53 -15.73 -28.97
N ALA A 428 3.47 -14.85 -28.62
CA ALA A 428 4.25 -14.99 -27.38
C ALA A 428 3.35 -14.95 -26.14
N VAL A 429 2.40 -14.02 -26.07
CA VAL A 429 1.48 -13.89 -24.96
C VAL A 429 0.49 -15.06 -24.90
N LEU A 430 -0.09 -15.44 -26.06
CA LEU A 430 -1.03 -16.57 -26.15
C LEU A 430 -0.36 -17.89 -25.76
N THR A 431 0.89 -18.15 -26.19
CA THR A 431 1.61 -19.37 -25.80
C THR A 431 1.91 -19.38 -24.31
N GLY A 432 2.36 -18.26 -23.72
CA GLY A 432 2.64 -18.16 -22.29
C GLY A 432 1.40 -18.41 -21.43
N PHE A 433 0.28 -17.75 -21.73
CA PHE A 433 -0.97 -17.98 -21.01
C PHE A 433 -1.56 -19.37 -21.27
N GLY A 434 -1.48 -19.87 -22.52
CA GLY A 434 -1.94 -21.21 -22.87
C GLY A 434 -1.25 -22.30 -22.07
N ILE A 435 0.09 -22.25 -21.95
CA ILE A 435 0.86 -23.20 -21.13
C ILE A 435 0.45 -23.12 -19.66
N SER A 436 0.30 -21.91 -19.12
CA SER A 436 -0.10 -21.73 -17.73
C SER A 436 -1.52 -22.25 -17.45
N ILE A 437 -2.49 -22.00 -18.34
CA ILE A 437 -3.85 -22.51 -18.22
C ILE A 437 -3.90 -24.04 -18.31
N ILE A 438 -3.22 -24.63 -19.27
CA ILE A 438 -3.16 -26.10 -19.44
C ILE A 438 -2.54 -26.74 -18.20
N SER A 439 -1.42 -26.21 -17.71
CA SER A 439 -0.77 -26.73 -16.49
C SER A 439 -1.69 -26.62 -15.27
N GLY A 440 -2.43 -25.53 -15.12
CA GLY A 440 -3.41 -25.33 -14.06
C GLY A 440 -4.56 -26.34 -14.13
N LEU A 441 -5.13 -26.54 -15.31
CA LEU A 441 -6.19 -27.55 -15.53
C LEU A 441 -5.73 -28.96 -15.19
N LEU A 442 -4.53 -29.35 -15.62
CA LEU A 442 -3.99 -30.66 -15.30
C LEU A 442 -3.82 -30.89 -13.79
N VAL A 443 -3.37 -29.88 -13.05
CA VAL A 443 -3.22 -29.98 -11.59
C VAL A 443 -4.58 -30.05 -10.91
N ILE A 444 -5.56 -29.21 -11.32
CA ILE A 444 -6.92 -29.26 -10.75
C ILE A 444 -7.56 -30.63 -10.99
N LEU A 445 -7.45 -31.16 -12.20
CA LEU A 445 -7.98 -32.49 -12.53
C LEU A 445 -7.30 -33.57 -11.69
N SER A 446 -5.97 -33.51 -11.50
CA SER A 446 -5.24 -34.48 -10.67
C SER A 446 -5.66 -34.43 -9.20
N ILE A 447 -5.90 -33.25 -8.64
CA ILE A 447 -6.38 -33.10 -7.26
C ILE A 447 -7.78 -33.66 -7.11
N ASN A 448 -8.70 -33.30 -8.01
CA ASN A 448 -10.09 -33.80 -7.97
C ASN A 448 -10.20 -35.32 -8.23
N PHE A 449 -9.20 -35.95 -8.83
CA PHE A 449 -9.16 -37.39 -9.07
C PHE A 449 -8.55 -38.16 -7.88
N LEU A 450 -7.77 -37.50 -7.03
CA LEU A 450 -7.10 -38.11 -5.86
C LEU A 450 -7.91 -37.96 -4.56
N TYR A 451 -8.89 -37.09 -4.53
CA TYR A 451 -9.84 -36.87 -3.42
C TYR A 451 -11.27 -37.11 -3.88
#